data_49abae9ce480027e201c0cf56321f0e3
#
_entry.id   49abae9ce480027e201c0cf56321f0e3
#
_cell.length_a   1.000
_cell.length_b   1.000
_cell.length_c   1.000
_cell.angle_alpha   90.00
_cell.angle_beta   90.00
_cell.angle_gamma   90.00
#
_symmetry.space_group_name_H-M   'P 1'
#
loop_
_entity.id
_entity.type
_entity.pdbx_description
1 polymer ?
#
loop_
_entity_poly.entity_id
_entity_poly.type
_entity_poly.pdbx_seq_one_letter_code
_entity_poly.pdbx_strand_id
1 'polypeptide(L)'
;MRTIGLDVHKRFAEVAILTSGASPARRRIATTPAALRAFAATLGPQDQVVLEATMNTWAIAELLAARVGHLVVSNPLRTRAIADAKIKTDKVDALTLAQLLAADFIPPVWIPDPPTRALRRAVSGRAALVRQRTQLRNRIHGVLHRNLVDAPVSDLFGRAGQRWLSELALPAAEREEVAAGLRLLAPVDAEISRAEGRLAQGALADPRVALLMSIPGVGSACALGLIAVIGRIERFARPAKLVSYLGLDPKVRQSGERPAHTGAISRQGAAHARGVLIEAAHTAVRTPGPLRAFFGRVKARRGEQKAVVAVARKLVVLTWHLLSRGEPYRWAPATLVRTKRRALERAAGIPARRTRIGGSLSARERQQQERAILQGAEAAYRELVSARRERADAAAATGRDDEGQRPKMRGGAPSPRLRSSLRGQAASGGEA
;
A
#
# COMPACT_ATOMS: atom_id res chain seq x y z
N MET A 1 29.04 9.15 22.19
CA MET A 1 27.87 8.88 21.31
C MET A 1 26.93 10.06 21.43
N ARG A 2 26.57 10.70 20.31
CA ARG A 2 25.58 11.79 20.29
C ARG A 2 24.32 11.29 19.59
N THR A 3 23.16 11.70 20.10
CA THR A 3 21.86 11.44 19.48
C THR A 3 21.31 12.74 18.95
N ILE A 4 21.01 12.79 17.67
CA ILE A 4 20.75 14.02 16.93
C ILE A 4 19.38 13.93 16.27
N GLY A 5 18.50 14.88 16.60
CA GLY A 5 17.20 15.04 15.98
C GLY A 5 17.19 16.19 14.99
N LEU A 6 16.63 15.98 13.81
CA LEU A 6 16.44 17.02 12.81
C LEU A 6 14.94 17.18 12.53
N ASP A 7 14.41 18.35 12.81
CA ASP A 7 13.13 18.79 12.27
C ASP A 7 13.39 19.61 10.99
N VAL A 8 12.95 19.04 9.85
CA VAL A 8 13.37 19.49 8.51
C VAL A 8 12.28 20.28 7.83
N HIS A 9 12.57 21.55 7.54
CA HIS A 9 11.75 22.45 6.75
C HIS A 9 12.32 22.67 5.34
N LYS A 10 11.58 23.43 4.51
CA LYS A 10 11.99 23.73 3.12
C LYS A 10 13.33 24.46 3.03
N ARG A 11 13.59 25.41 3.91
CA ARG A 11 14.76 26.32 3.85
C ARG A 11 15.78 26.09 4.95
N PHE A 12 15.39 25.48 6.05
CA PHE A 12 16.24 25.22 7.21
C PHE A 12 15.84 23.90 7.89
N ALA A 13 16.70 23.41 8.75
CA ALA A 13 16.40 22.36 9.72
C ALA A 13 16.81 22.82 11.11
N GLU A 14 15.95 22.60 12.09
CA GLU A 14 16.31 22.68 13.50
C GLU A 14 17.00 21.40 13.90
N VAL A 15 18.12 21.54 14.57
CA VAL A 15 18.96 20.41 15.00
C VAL A 15 19.07 20.44 16.52
N ALA A 16 18.71 19.34 17.16
CA ALA A 16 18.96 19.10 18.57
C ALA A 16 19.99 17.98 18.74
N ILE A 17 20.99 18.21 19.55
CA ILE A 17 22.08 17.27 19.82
C ILE A 17 22.08 16.94 21.32
N LEU A 18 21.86 15.67 21.63
CA LEU A 18 21.96 15.12 22.98
C LEU A 18 23.30 14.43 23.13
N THR A 19 23.98 14.76 24.20
CA THR A 19 25.23 14.13 24.66
C THR A 19 25.04 13.72 26.11
N SER A 20 25.48 12.53 26.50
CA SER A 20 25.36 12.04 27.86
C SER A 20 26.04 13.01 28.84
N GLY A 21 25.34 13.39 29.89
CA GLY A 21 25.85 14.28 30.94
C GLY A 21 25.93 15.77 30.58
N ALA A 22 25.43 16.18 29.37
CA ALA A 22 25.45 17.59 28.96
C ALA A 22 24.04 18.11 28.63
N SER A 23 23.84 19.41 28.77
CA SER A 23 22.60 20.05 28.30
C SER A 23 22.44 19.93 26.78
N PRO A 24 21.20 19.80 26.29
CA PRO A 24 20.93 19.68 24.85
C PRO A 24 21.46 20.89 24.07
N ALA A 25 22.36 20.67 23.12
CA ALA A 25 22.79 21.69 22.17
C ALA A 25 21.76 21.83 21.04
N ARG A 26 21.50 23.07 20.60
CA ARG A 26 20.56 23.37 19.55
C ARG A 26 21.21 24.31 18.54
N ARG A 27 20.91 24.07 17.26
CA ARG A 27 21.31 24.96 16.17
C ARG A 27 20.36 24.88 14.99
N ARG A 28 20.35 25.93 14.18
CA ARG A 28 19.66 25.95 12.90
C ARG A 28 20.67 25.81 11.77
N ILE A 29 20.37 24.99 10.76
CA ILE A 29 21.16 24.84 9.54
C ILE A 29 20.29 25.09 8.32
N ALA A 30 20.87 25.63 7.25
CA ALA A 30 20.15 25.75 5.98
C ALA A 30 20.00 24.38 5.32
N THR A 31 18.85 24.11 4.69
CA THR A 31 18.60 22.87 3.92
C THR A 31 19.16 22.94 2.50
N THR A 32 20.33 23.56 2.33
CA THR A 32 21.09 23.55 1.09
C THR A 32 22.08 22.38 1.07
N PRO A 33 22.44 21.86 -0.11
CA PRO A 33 23.42 20.76 -0.19
C PRO A 33 24.78 21.10 0.43
N ALA A 34 25.21 22.37 0.35
CA ALA A 34 26.48 22.82 0.94
C ALA A 34 26.41 22.79 2.46
N ALA A 35 25.38 23.40 3.08
CA ALA A 35 25.21 23.44 4.52
C ALA A 35 24.99 22.05 5.13
N LEU A 36 24.24 21.18 4.45
CA LEU A 36 24.03 19.80 4.88
C LEU A 36 25.31 18.97 4.80
N ARG A 37 26.16 19.15 3.77
CA ARG A 37 27.49 18.51 3.71
C ARG A 37 28.42 19.04 4.80
N ALA A 38 28.44 20.35 5.03
CA ALA A 38 29.21 20.94 6.14
C ALA A 38 28.75 20.37 7.49
N PHE A 39 27.44 20.25 7.69
CA PHE A 39 26.92 19.61 8.89
C PHE A 39 27.32 18.12 8.97
N ALA A 40 27.17 17.35 7.89
CA ALA A 40 27.56 15.95 7.83
C ALA A 40 29.06 15.75 8.14
N ALA A 41 29.92 16.69 7.78
CA ALA A 41 31.35 16.65 8.11
C ALA A 41 31.64 16.77 9.62
N THR A 42 30.69 17.30 10.40
CA THR A 42 30.80 17.38 11.87
C THR A 42 30.34 16.11 12.59
N LEU A 43 29.79 15.15 11.83
CA LEU A 43 29.25 13.89 12.35
C LEU A 43 30.30 12.77 12.23
N GLY A 44 30.16 11.75 13.07
CA GLY A 44 31.04 10.60 13.08
C GLY A 44 30.28 9.27 13.19
N PRO A 45 30.98 8.13 13.03
CA PRO A 45 30.37 6.79 13.06
C PRO A 45 29.68 6.44 14.39
N GLN A 46 29.98 7.16 15.46
CA GLN A 46 29.36 6.97 16.78
C GLN A 46 28.06 7.77 16.95
N ASP A 47 27.73 8.63 15.99
CA ASP A 47 26.54 9.46 16.07
C ASP A 47 25.33 8.72 15.53
N GLN A 48 24.18 8.95 16.17
CA GLN A 48 22.86 8.49 15.73
C GLN A 48 22.03 9.69 15.31
N VAL A 49 21.39 9.60 14.16
CA VAL A 49 20.59 10.69 13.59
C VAL A 49 19.18 10.24 13.29
N VAL A 50 18.21 11.05 13.69
CA VAL A 50 16.80 10.88 13.27
C VAL A 50 16.30 12.14 12.58
N LEU A 51 15.52 11.93 11.50
CA LEU A 51 14.78 13.00 10.83
C LEU A 51 13.37 12.53 10.51
N GLU A 52 12.42 13.46 10.50
CA GLU A 52 11.06 13.13 10.14
C GLU A 52 10.89 12.94 8.61
N ALA A 53 9.97 12.03 8.20
CA ALA A 53 9.68 11.80 6.79
C ALA A 53 8.94 12.98 6.17
N THR A 54 9.66 13.76 5.34
CA THR A 54 9.20 14.93 4.57
C THR A 54 9.51 14.74 3.07
N MET A 55 9.26 15.76 2.24
CA MET A 55 9.49 15.65 0.79
C MET A 55 10.96 15.53 0.40
N ASN A 56 11.87 16.14 1.16
CA ASN A 56 13.33 16.18 0.92
C ASN A 56 14.12 15.14 1.74
N THR A 57 13.44 14.32 2.51
CA THR A 57 14.05 13.32 3.42
C THR A 57 15.15 12.48 2.76
N TRP A 58 14.87 11.95 1.56
CA TRP A 58 15.81 11.03 0.93
C TRP A 58 17.11 11.69 0.51
N ALA A 59 17.06 12.93 0.04
CA ALA A 59 18.26 13.70 -0.32
C ALA A 59 19.11 14.00 0.93
N ILE A 60 18.45 14.35 2.04
CA ILE A 60 19.14 14.61 3.31
C ILE A 60 19.70 13.31 3.90
N ALA A 61 18.89 12.25 3.93
CA ALA A 61 19.32 10.94 4.42
C ALA A 61 20.56 10.41 3.68
N GLU A 62 20.63 10.58 2.35
CA GLU A 62 21.82 10.19 1.58
C GLU A 62 23.09 10.95 1.97
N LEU A 63 22.96 12.25 2.21
CA LEU A 63 24.11 13.09 2.61
C LEU A 63 24.60 12.72 4.01
N LEU A 64 23.72 12.34 4.93
CA LEU A 64 24.06 12.04 6.31
C LEU A 64 24.46 10.58 6.53
N ALA A 65 23.83 9.63 5.84
CA ALA A 65 24.05 8.18 6.05
C ALA A 65 25.49 7.73 5.85
N ALA A 66 26.25 8.41 5.00
CA ALA A 66 27.67 8.10 4.76
C ALA A 66 28.59 8.48 5.93
N ARG A 67 28.10 9.22 6.93
CA ARG A 67 28.90 9.79 8.01
C ARG A 67 28.54 9.30 9.39
N VAL A 68 27.35 8.72 9.56
CA VAL A 68 26.82 8.32 10.87
C VAL A 68 26.66 6.80 10.96
N GLY A 69 26.80 6.25 12.16
CA GLY A 69 26.63 4.82 12.37
C GLY A 69 25.17 4.37 12.31
N HIS A 70 24.23 5.23 12.66
CA HIS A 70 22.82 4.93 12.63
C HIS A 70 21.97 6.12 12.19
N LEU A 71 21.21 5.94 11.10
CA LEU A 71 20.28 6.94 10.59
C LEU A 71 18.87 6.37 10.52
N VAL A 72 17.93 7.06 11.17
CA VAL A 72 16.52 6.67 11.25
C VAL A 72 15.66 7.75 10.61
N VAL A 73 14.70 7.33 9.79
CA VAL A 73 13.63 8.22 9.34
C VAL A 73 12.38 7.89 10.14
N SER A 74 11.84 8.88 10.83
CA SER A 74 10.65 8.74 11.67
C SER A 74 9.36 8.83 10.86
N ASN A 75 8.33 8.09 11.31
CA ASN A 75 6.98 8.17 10.74
C ASN A 75 6.18 9.29 11.41
N PRO A 76 5.85 10.41 10.73
CA PRO A 76 5.20 11.59 11.32
C PRO A 76 3.91 11.26 12.08
N LEU A 77 3.05 10.42 11.50
CA LEU A 77 1.77 10.07 12.09
C LEU A 77 1.90 9.26 13.39
N ARG A 78 2.89 8.37 13.43
CA ARG A 78 3.13 7.52 14.60
C ARG A 78 3.92 8.26 15.67
N THR A 79 4.90 9.07 15.28
CA THR A 79 5.67 9.90 16.19
C THR A 79 4.75 10.90 16.91
N ARG A 80 3.86 11.55 16.16
CA ARG A 80 2.86 12.45 16.76
C ARG A 80 1.95 11.75 17.77
N ALA A 81 1.58 10.51 17.55
CA ALA A 81 0.75 9.73 18.48
C ALA A 81 1.50 9.35 19.78
N ILE A 82 2.84 9.37 19.76
CA ILE A 82 3.69 9.06 20.94
C ILE A 82 4.05 10.34 21.70
N ALA A 83 4.30 11.42 20.99
CA ALA A 83 4.82 12.68 21.54
C ALA A 83 3.91 13.86 21.14
N ASP A 84 2.71 13.91 21.72
CA ASP A 84 1.80 15.05 21.57
C ASP A 84 2.08 16.08 22.66
N ALA A 85 2.78 17.17 22.30
CA ALA A 85 3.16 18.21 23.23
C ALA A 85 2.17 19.39 23.18
N LYS A 86 1.80 19.95 24.36
CA LYS A 86 0.96 21.17 24.45
C LYS A 86 1.59 22.38 23.77
N ILE A 87 2.92 22.50 23.84
CA ILE A 87 3.68 23.58 23.19
C ILE A 87 4.46 22.98 22.04
N LYS A 88 4.08 23.35 20.82
CA LYS A 88 4.71 22.86 19.61
C LYS A 88 5.54 23.97 18.96
N THR A 89 6.84 23.75 18.91
CA THR A 89 7.78 24.57 18.13
C THR A 89 8.80 23.66 17.46
N ASP A 90 9.33 24.09 16.33
CA ASP A 90 10.33 23.31 15.56
C ASP A 90 11.53 22.87 16.42
N LYS A 91 11.93 23.71 17.38
CA LYS A 91 13.00 23.41 18.36
C LYS A 91 12.63 22.30 19.34
N VAL A 92 11.36 22.24 19.73
CA VAL A 92 10.82 21.18 20.61
C VAL A 92 10.70 19.89 19.80
N ASP A 93 10.23 19.97 18.56
CA ASP A 93 10.06 18.81 17.69
C ASP A 93 11.41 18.12 17.39
N ALA A 94 12.47 18.88 17.08
CA ALA A 94 13.83 18.34 16.92
C ALA A 94 14.37 17.67 18.19
N LEU A 95 14.15 18.30 19.36
CA LEU A 95 14.57 17.74 20.65
C LEU A 95 13.79 16.45 20.98
N THR A 96 12.49 16.44 20.76
CA THR A 96 11.63 15.27 20.95
C THR A 96 12.07 14.10 20.09
N LEU A 97 12.40 14.34 18.81
CA LEU A 97 12.96 13.31 17.94
C LEU A 97 14.26 12.73 18.50
N ALA A 98 15.18 13.57 18.97
CA ALA A 98 16.44 13.12 19.58
C ALA A 98 16.19 12.28 20.83
N GLN A 99 15.28 12.71 21.71
CA GLN A 99 14.90 11.99 22.93
C GLN A 99 14.26 10.64 22.64
N LEU A 100 13.34 10.57 21.68
CA LEU A 100 12.72 9.32 21.25
C LEU A 100 13.74 8.35 20.65
N LEU A 101 14.73 8.86 19.89
CA LEU A 101 15.80 8.02 19.35
C LEU A 101 16.70 7.49 20.48
N ALA A 102 17.06 8.34 21.45
CA ALA A 102 17.85 7.92 22.61
C ALA A 102 17.15 6.84 23.45
N ALA A 103 15.81 6.88 23.50
CA ALA A 103 14.97 5.89 24.19
C ALA A 103 14.62 4.65 23.33
N ASP A 104 15.16 4.53 22.11
CA ASP A 104 14.79 3.49 21.12
C ASP A 104 13.27 3.39 20.86
N PHE A 105 12.59 4.55 20.87
CA PHE A 105 11.14 4.63 20.75
C PHE A 105 10.66 5.29 19.46
N ILE A 106 11.54 5.44 18.46
CA ILE A 106 11.21 5.97 17.15
C ILE A 106 10.47 4.91 16.29
N PRO A 107 9.27 5.21 15.78
CA PRO A 107 8.62 4.36 14.78
C PRO A 107 9.28 4.56 13.41
N PRO A 108 10.17 3.64 12.95
CA PRO A 108 10.96 3.87 11.76
C PRO A 108 10.16 3.74 10.47
N VAL A 109 10.53 4.53 9.47
CA VAL A 109 10.14 4.37 8.06
C VAL A 109 11.26 3.65 7.33
N TRP A 110 10.90 2.65 6.53
CA TRP A 110 11.86 1.98 5.67
C TRP A 110 12.45 2.95 4.63
N ILE A 111 13.76 3.03 4.55
CA ILE A 111 14.50 3.83 3.58
C ILE A 111 14.66 2.99 2.30
N PRO A 112 14.00 3.35 1.18
CA PRO A 112 14.12 2.62 -0.06
C PRO A 112 15.47 2.92 -0.74
N ASP A 113 16.04 1.90 -1.39
CA ASP A 113 17.23 2.05 -2.21
C ASP A 113 16.99 2.97 -3.42
N PRO A 114 18.06 3.49 -4.06
CA PRO A 114 17.95 4.41 -5.19
C PRO A 114 17.12 3.87 -6.36
N PRO A 115 17.25 2.61 -6.81
CA PRO A 115 16.40 2.03 -7.85
C PRO A 115 14.92 2.01 -7.47
N THR A 116 14.59 1.61 -6.25
CA THR A 116 13.21 1.62 -5.74
C THR A 116 12.64 3.04 -5.69
N ARG A 117 13.44 4.05 -5.30
CA ARG A 117 13.03 5.46 -5.31
C ARG A 117 12.79 5.97 -6.73
N ALA A 118 13.64 5.59 -7.68
CA ALA A 118 13.46 5.94 -9.09
C ALA A 118 12.15 5.34 -9.64
N LEU A 119 11.89 4.06 -9.38
CA LEU A 119 10.65 3.41 -9.78
C LEU A 119 9.42 4.08 -9.14
N ARG A 120 9.48 4.42 -7.85
CA ARG A 120 8.39 5.16 -7.15
C ARG A 120 8.09 6.49 -7.83
N ARG A 121 9.12 7.27 -8.19
CA ARG A 121 8.94 8.55 -8.91
C ARG A 121 8.29 8.34 -10.27
N ALA A 122 8.77 7.36 -11.06
CA ALA A 122 8.22 7.07 -12.39
C ALA A 122 6.76 6.63 -12.32
N VAL A 123 6.41 5.71 -11.42
CA VAL A 123 5.03 5.25 -11.20
C VAL A 123 4.13 6.39 -10.71
N SER A 124 4.60 7.22 -9.77
CA SER A 124 3.85 8.37 -9.26
C SER A 124 3.64 9.45 -10.32
N GLY A 125 4.66 9.70 -11.16
CA GLY A 125 4.57 10.64 -12.28
C GLY A 125 3.52 10.19 -13.30
N ARG A 126 3.57 8.92 -13.73
CA ARG A 126 2.53 8.36 -14.61
C ARG A 126 1.13 8.46 -13.97
N ALA A 127 1.00 8.15 -12.68
CA ALA A 127 -0.28 8.25 -11.98
C ALA A 127 -0.80 9.70 -11.88
N ALA A 128 0.09 10.69 -11.77
CA ALA A 128 -0.28 12.10 -11.80
C ALA A 128 -0.85 12.50 -13.16
N LEU A 129 -0.20 12.10 -14.26
CA LEU A 129 -0.70 12.33 -15.62
C LEU A 129 -2.07 11.69 -15.86
N VAL A 130 -2.28 10.46 -15.39
CA VAL A 130 -3.59 9.79 -15.49
C VAL A 130 -4.67 10.54 -14.71
N ARG A 131 -4.36 11.09 -13.54
CA ARG A 131 -5.31 11.93 -12.79
C ARG A 131 -5.66 13.21 -13.54
N GLN A 132 -4.68 13.88 -14.15
CA GLN A 132 -4.93 15.07 -14.99
C GLN A 132 -5.84 14.72 -16.17
N ARG A 133 -5.57 13.63 -16.89
CA ARG A 133 -6.45 13.15 -17.94
C ARG A 133 -7.87 12.92 -17.45
N THR A 134 -8.03 12.25 -16.31
CA THR A 134 -9.35 11.98 -15.72
C THR A 134 -10.08 13.28 -15.36
N GLN A 135 -9.37 14.26 -14.80
CA GLN A 135 -9.95 15.57 -14.48
C GLN A 135 -10.44 16.30 -15.73
N LEU A 136 -9.66 16.30 -16.83
CA LEU A 136 -10.07 16.89 -18.09
C LEU A 136 -11.32 16.20 -18.67
N ARG A 137 -11.33 14.86 -18.67
CA ARG A 137 -12.49 14.09 -19.13
C ARG A 137 -13.73 14.35 -18.30
N ASN A 138 -13.58 14.37 -16.98
CA ASN A 138 -14.72 14.67 -16.08
C ASN A 138 -15.24 16.09 -16.27
N ARG A 139 -14.37 17.07 -16.58
CA ARG A 139 -14.81 18.43 -16.91
C ARG A 139 -15.69 18.45 -18.17
N ILE A 140 -15.28 17.75 -19.24
CA ILE A 140 -16.08 17.62 -20.47
C ILE A 140 -17.41 16.90 -20.18
N HIS A 141 -17.41 15.81 -19.42
CA HIS A 141 -18.66 15.17 -18.98
C HIS A 141 -19.54 16.13 -18.18
N GLY A 142 -18.94 17.00 -17.34
CA GLY A 142 -19.67 18.03 -16.60
C GLY A 142 -20.37 19.03 -17.50
N VAL A 143 -19.72 19.44 -18.61
CA VAL A 143 -20.35 20.31 -19.63
C VAL A 143 -21.57 19.63 -20.24
N LEU A 144 -21.43 18.38 -20.69
CA LEU A 144 -22.56 17.63 -21.28
C LEU A 144 -23.71 17.49 -20.29
N HIS A 145 -23.42 17.16 -19.06
CA HIS A 145 -24.44 16.98 -18.02
C HIS A 145 -25.19 18.28 -17.70
N ARG A 146 -24.48 19.42 -17.63
CA ARG A 146 -25.12 20.75 -17.40
C ARG A 146 -26.06 21.16 -18.53
N ASN A 147 -25.77 20.72 -19.76
CA ASN A 147 -26.58 21.02 -20.93
C ASN A 147 -27.59 19.90 -21.28
N LEU A 148 -27.77 18.89 -20.38
CA LEU A 148 -28.68 17.76 -20.56
C LEU A 148 -28.44 16.98 -21.87
N VAL A 149 -27.17 16.86 -22.27
CA VAL A 149 -26.74 16.20 -23.49
C VAL A 149 -26.23 14.80 -23.17
N ASP A 150 -26.86 13.78 -23.75
CA ASP A 150 -26.42 12.40 -23.72
C ASP A 150 -25.53 12.07 -24.92
N ALA A 151 -24.38 11.46 -24.67
CA ALA A 151 -23.47 11.07 -25.73
C ALA A 151 -23.99 9.84 -26.49
N PRO A 152 -24.11 9.89 -27.83
CA PRO A 152 -24.64 8.79 -28.64
C PRO A 152 -23.59 7.67 -28.86
N VAL A 153 -22.39 7.82 -28.31
CA VAL A 153 -21.24 6.92 -28.47
C VAL A 153 -20.74 6.37 -27.13
N SER A 154 -20.34 5.13 -27.12
CA SER A 154 -19.80 4.48 -25.91
C SER A 154 -18.41 4.97 -25.50
N ASP A 155 -17.57 5.39 -26.47
CA ASP A 155 -16.26 5.99 -26.24
C ASP A 155 -16.26 7.46 -26.69
N LEU A 156 -16.60 8.33 -25.75
CA LEU A 156 -16.67 9.78 -25.95
C LEU A 156 -15.32 10.39 -26.37
N PHE A 157 -14.21 9.80 -25.96
CA PHE A 157 -12.85 10.34 -26.22
C PHE A 157 -12.12 9.57 -27.34
N GLY A 158 -12.76 8.61 -27.98
CA GLY A 158 -12.32 8.01 -29.21
C GLY A 158 -12.57 8.93 -30.43
N ARG A 159 -12.08 8.54 -31.61
CA ARG A 159 -12.18 9.36 -32.83
C ARG A 159 -13.60 9.83 -33.14
N ALA A 160 -14.59 8.93 -33.03
CA ALA A 160 -16.00 9.28 -33.30
C ALA A 160 -16.55 10.26 -32.24
N GLY A 161 -16.26 10.00 -30.96
CA GLY A 161 -16.71 10.88 -29.87
C GLY A 161 -16.06 12.26 -29.90
N GLN A 162 -14.78 12.36 -30.22
CA GLN A 162 -14.10 13.65 -30.37
C GLN A 162 -14.66 14.45 -31.54
N ARG A 163 -14.98 13.83 -32.67
CA ARG A 163 -15.64 14.48 -33.79
C ARG A 163 -17.02 15.01 -33.38
N TRP A 164 -17.82 14.15 -32.76
CA TRP A 164 -19.14 14.53 -32.28
C TRP A 164 -19.08 15.69 -31.28
N LEU A 165 -18.12 15.68 -30.33
CA LEU A 165 -17.91 16.77 -29.37
C LEU A 165 -17.55 18.12 -30.07
N SER A 166 -16.79 18.07 -31.16
CA SER A 166 -16.41 19.28 -31.91
C SER A 166 -17.54 19.89 -32.72
N GLU A 167 -18.52 19.07 -33.12
CA GLU A 167 -19.70 19.46 -33.90
C GLU A 167 -20.93 19.77 -33.03
N LEU A 168 -20.85 19.48 -31.72
CA LEU A 168 -21.98 19.63 -30.81
C LEU A 168 -22.41 21.09 -30.65
N ALA A 169 -23.69 21.35 -30.83
CA ALA A 169 -24.30 22.67 -30.61
C ALA A 169 -24.38 22.94 -29.10
N LEU A 170 -23.51 23.80 -28.60
CA LEU A 170 -23.44 24.27 -27.23
C LEU A 170 -23.37 25.80 -27.17
N PRO A 171 -23.75 26.42 -26.05
CA PRO A 171 -23.45 27.84 -25.81
C PRO A 171 -21.95 28.12 -25.98
N ALA A 172 -21.63 29.34 -26.44
CA ALA A 172 -20.25 29.67 -26.84
C ALA A 172 -19.20 29.38 -25.75
N ALA A 173 -19.48 29.73 -24.51
CA ALA A 173 -18.59 29.47 -23.38
C ALA A 173 -18.39 27.97 -23.12
N GLU A 174 -19.44 27.17 -23.17
CA GLU A 174 -19.40 25.70 -22.96
C GLU A 174 -18.66 24.99 -24.10
N ARG A 175 -18.85 25.45 -25.33
CA ARG A 175 -18.11 24.95 -26.51
C ARG A 175 -16.62 25.21 -26.37
N GLU A 176 -16.22 26.42 -25.92
CA GLU A 176 -14.82 26.74 -25.70
C GLU A 176 -14.23 25.89 -24.56
N GLU A 177 -14.98 25.60 -23.48
CA GLU A 177 -14.53 24.72 -22.40
C GLU A 177 -14.27 23.30 -22.93
N VAL A 178 -15.16 22.75 -23.78
CA VAL A 178 -14.95 21.41 -24.41
C VAL A 178 -13.75 21.46 -25.34
N ALA A 179 -13.62 22.46 -26.20
CA ALA A 179 -12.50 22.60 -27.12
C ALA A 179 -11.16 22.74 -26.39
N ALA A 180 -11.10 23.51 -25.32
CA ALA A 180 -9.92 23.62 -24.46
C ALA A 180 -9.58 22.27 -23.80
N GLY A 181 -10.58 21.56 -23.29
CA GLY A 181 -10.40 20.23 -22.72
C GLY A 181 -9.82 19.23 -23.72
N LEU A 182 -10.33 19.19 -24.95
CA LEU A 182 -9.83 18.32 -26.01
C LEU A 182 -8.40 18.70 -26.44
N ARG A 183 -8.07 19.99 -26.56
CA ARG A 183 -6.71 20.45 -26.87
C ARG A 183 -5.69 19.99 -25.80
N LEU A 184 -6.08 19.97 -24.52
CA LEU A 184 -5.22 19.55 -23.42
C LEU A 184 -5.13 18.03 -23.30
N LEU A 185 -6.12 17.26 -23.74
CA LEU A 185 -6.10 15.78 -23.62
C LEU A 185 -5.01 15.15 -24.48
N ALA A 186 -4.81 15.61 -25.71
CA ALA A 186 -3.85 14.99 -26.64
C ALA A 186 -2.39 15.03 -26.10
N PRO A 187 -1.84 16.17 -25.64
CA PRO A 187 -0.51 16.20 -25.03
C PRO A 187 -0.40 15.38 -23.73
N VAL A 188 -1.46 15.35 -22.91
CA VAL A 188 -1.46 14.51 -21.69
C VAL A 188 -1.44 13.04 -22.04
N ASP A 189 -2.20 12.57 -23.02
CA ASP A 189 -2.19 11.18 -23.48
C ASP A 189 -0.84 10.80 -24.10
N ALA A 190 -0.20 11.72 -24.83
CA ALA A 190 1.15 11.51 -25.35
C ALA A 190 2.18 11.35 -24.22
N GLU A 191 2.11 12.17 -23.15
CA GLU A 191 3.01 12.03 -21.99
C GLU A 191 2.74 10.73 -21.20
N ILE A 192 1.48 10.32 -21.06
CA ILE A 192 1.14 9.02 -20.46
C ILE A 192 1.79 7.90 -21.27
N SER A 193 1.66 7.92 -22.61
CA SER A 193 2.24 6.92 -23.49
C SER A 193 3.77 6.86 -23.37
N ARG A 194 4.44 8.01 -23.33
CA ARG A 194 5.89 8.08 -23.10
C ARG A 194 6.30 7.52 -21.73
N ALA A 195 5.56 7.85 -20.68
CA ALA A 195 5.82 7.35 -19.34
C ALA A 195 5.60 5.82 -19.27
N GLU A 196 4.55 5.31 -19.91
CA GLU A 196 4.26 3.88 -20.01
C GLU A 196 5.33 3.12 -20.81
N GLY A 197 5.84 3.70 -21.89
CA GLY A 197 6.93 3.13 -22.66
C GLY A 197 8.20 2.95 -21.83
N ARG A 198 8.64 4.01 -21.12
CA ARG A 198 9.80 3.92 -20.21
C ARG A 198 9.60 2.89 -19.10
N LEU A 199 8.42 2.85 -18.49
CA LEU A 199 8.10 1.87 -17.45
C LEU A 199 8.06 0.45 -18.02
N ALA A 200 7.55 0.26 -19.24
CA ALA A 200 7.46 -1.04 -19.89
C ALA A 200 8.82 -1.63 -20.21
N GLN A 201 9.79 -0.81 -20.65
CA GLN A 201 11.16 -1.25 -20.88
C GLN A 201 11.81 -1.84 -19.61
N GLY A 202 11.71 -1.13 -18.47
CA GLY A 202 12.19 -1.66 -17.19
C GLY A 202 11.41 -2.87 -16.70
N ALA A 203 10.10 -2.91 -16.96
CA ALA A 203 9.22 -4.00 -16.54
C ALA A 203 9.53 -5.33 -17.25
N LEU A 204 9.98 -5.31 -18.48
CA LEU A 204 10.35 -6.53 -19.22
C LEU A 204 11.58 -7.22 -18.63
N ALA A 205 12.51 -6.46 -18.05
CA ALA A 205 13.71 -6.99 -17.41
C ALA A 205 13.48 -7.45 -15.96
N ASP A 206 12.36 -7.08 -15.33
CA ASP A 206 12.08 -7.41 -13.94
C ASP A 206 11.20 -8.68 -13.84
N PRO A 207 11.74 -9.83 -13.40
CA PRO A 207 10.99 -11.08 -13.31
C PRO A 207 9.79 -10.98 -12.36
N ARG A 208 9.84 -10.10 -11.35
CA ARG A 208 8.73 -9.86 -10.41
C ARG A 208 7.48 -9.36 -11.12
N VAL A 209 7.64 -8.58 -12.20
CA VAL A 209 6.51 -8.08 -13.00
C VAL A 209 5.78 -9.24 -13.67
N ALA A 210 6.52 -10.18 -14.27
CA ALA A 210 5.93 -11.37 -14.90
C ALA A 210 5.16 -12.23 -13.89
N LEU A 211 5.72 -12.44 -12.70
CA LEU A 211 5.06 -13.15 -11.59
C LEU A 211 3.74 -12.49 -11.23
N LEU A 212 3.72 -11.19 -10.99
CA LEU A 212 2.50 -10.48 -10.59
C LEU A 212 1.47 -10.40 -11.72
N MET A 213 1.91 -10.24 -12.98
CA MET A 213 1.03 -10.25 -14.13
C MET A 213 0.36 -11.61 -14.38
N SER A 214 0.84 -12.70 -13.79
CA SER A 214 0.17 -14.01 -13.83
C SER A 214 -1.18 -13.99 -13.10
N ILE A 215 -1.39 -13.09 -12.16
CA ILE A 215 -2.65 -12.94 -11.42
C ILE A 215 -3.69 -12.30 -12.37
N PRO A 216 -4.91 -12.88 -12.50
CA PRO A 216 -6.02 -12.22 -13.22
C PRO A 216 -6.27 -10.81 -12.62
N GLY A 217 -6.52 -9.83 -13.49
CA GLY A 217 -6.75 -8.45 -13.10
C GLY A 217 -5.48 -7.61 -12.83
N VAL A 218 -4.32 -8.23 -12.58
CA VAL A 218 -3.06 -7.51 -12.37
C VAL A 218 -2.36 -7.29 -13.70
N GLY A 219 -2.37 -6.06 -14.22
CA GLY A 219 -1.60 -5.63 -15.39
C GLY A 219 -0.24 -5.04 -15.01
N SER A 220 0.55 -4.60 -16.00
CA SER A 220 1.89 -4.04 -15.79
C SER A 220 1.90 -2.82 -14.85
N ALA A 221 0.96 -1.89 -15.02
CA ALA A 221 0.87 -0.71 -14.16
C ALA A 221 0.58 -1.07 -12.69
N CYS A 222 -0.30 -2.06 -12.45
CA CYS A 222 -0.57 -2.56 -11.09
C CYS A 222 0.66 -3.28 -10.52
N ALA A 223 1.30 -4.15 -11.30
CA ALA A 223 2.50 -4.88 -10.89
C ALA A 223 3.63 -3.93 -10.50
N LEU A 224 3.94 -2.95 -11.36
CA LEU A 224 4.97 -1.94 -11.09
C LEU A 224 4.61 -1.07 -9.87
N GLY A 225 3.33 -0.69 -9.73
CA GLY A 225 2.85 0.04 -8.56
C GLY A 225 3.06 -0.73 -7.26
N LEU A 226 2.79 -2.02 -7.25
CA LEU A 226 3.03 -2.90 -6.10
C LEU A 226 4.52 -3.06 -5.81
N ILE A 227 5.35 -3.34 -6.84
CA ILE A 227 6.80 -3.49 -6.69
C ILE A 227 7.42 -2.19 -6.15
N ALA A 228 7.01 -1.03 -6.67
CA ALA A 228 7.51 0.27 -6.21
C ALA A 228 7.22 0.53 -4.73
N VAL A 229 6.03 0.13 -4.24
CA VAL A 229 5.64 0.31 -2.84
C VAL A 229 6.27 -0.74 -1.94
N ILE A 230 6.30 -2.00 -2.38
CA ILE A 230 6.86 -3.13 -1.64
C ILE A 230 8.38 -2.99 -1.53
N GLY A 231 9.08 -2.67 -2.64
CA GLY A 231 10.53 -2.74 -2.72
C GLY A 231 11.02 -4.18 -2.59
N ARG A 232 11.59 -4.53 -1.45
CA ARG A 232 12.05 -5.88 -1.11
C ARG A 232 10.98 -6.63 -0.34
N ILE A 233 10.63 -7.84 -0.77
CA ILE A 233 9.53 -8.63 -0.14
C ILE A 233 9.94 -9.19 1.23
N GLU A 234 11.23 -9.42 1.43
CA GLU A 234 11.81 -9.98 2.65
C GLU A 234 11.57 -9.11 3.89
N ARG A 235 11.32 -7.80 3.70
CA ARG A 235 10.90 -6.90 4.81
C ARG A 235 9.59 -7.31 5.48
N PHE A 236 8.81 -8.16 4.86
CA PHE A 236 7.51 -8.59 5.36
C PHE A 236 7.56 -10.06 5.75
N ALA A 237 7.82 -10.36 7.01
CA ALA A 237 7.94 -11.72 7.53
C ALA A 237 6.70 -12.62 7.24
N ARG A 238 5.52 -12.01 7.02
CA ARG A 238 4.28 -12.72 6.71
C ARG A 238 3.32 -11.82 5.91
N PRO A 239 2.41 -12.40 5.12
CA PRO A 239 1.50 -11.64 4.25
C PRO A 239 0.63 -10.63 5.00
N ALA A 240 0.26 -10.89 6.25
CA ALA A 240 -0.51 -9.97 7.08
C ALA A 240 0.20 -8.63 7.30
N LYS A 241 1.54 -8.62 7.40
CA LYS A 241 2.32 -7.38 7.53
C LYS A 241 2.27 -6.53 6.25
N LEU A 242 2.29 -7.17 5.07
CA LEU A 242 2.13 -6.47 3.80
C LEU A 242 0.70 -5.92 3.65
N VAL A 243 -0.32 -6.68 4.05
CA VAL A 243 -1.72 -6.22 4.05
C VAL A 243 -1.89 -4.98 4.92
N SER A 244 -1.32 -4.98 6.12
CA SER A 244 -1.34 -3.83 7.04
C SER A 244 -0.56 -2.63 6.47
N TYR A 245 0.62 -2.87 5.89
CA TYR A 245 1.42 -1.82 5.25
C TYR A 245 0.68 -1.10 4.10
N LEU A 246 -0.18 -1.83 3.38
CA LEU A 246 -1.03 -1.27 2.33
C LEU A 246 -2.36 -0.71 2.86
N GLY A 247 -2.65 -0.86 4.15
CA GLY A 247 -3.86 -0.37 4.81
C GLY A 247 -5.15 -1.05 4.37
N LEU A 248 -5.06 -2.34 4.04
CA LEU A 248 -6.20 -3.22 3.73
C LEU A 248 -6.62 -4.11 4.90
N ASP A 249 -6.01 -3.95 6.06
CA ASP A 249 -6.43 -4.54 7.32
C ASP A 249 -7.60 -3.78 7.93
N PRO A 250 -8.55 -4.47 8.61
CA PRO A 250 -9.62 -3.81 9.31
C PRO A 250 -9.08 -3.13 10.59
N LYS A 251 -9.67 -2.01 10.95
CA LYS A 251 -9.48 -1.44 12.29
C LYS A 251 -10.16 -2.33 13.31
N VAL A 252 -9.43 -2.69 14.36
CA VAL A 252 -9.96 -3.46 15.48
C VAL A 252 -10.00 -2.55 16.69
N ARG A 253 -11.11 -2.52 17.39
CA ARG A 253 -11.28 -1.81 18.67
C ARG A 253 -11.79 -2.80 19.70
N GLN A 254 -11.12 -2.86 20.82
CA GLN A 254 -11.55 -3.63 21.99
C GLN A 254 -11.33 -2.76 23.22
N SER A 255 -12.29 -2.73 24.09
CA SER A 255 -12.22 -2.03 25.37
C SER A 255 -12.77 -2.98 26.45
N GLY A 256 -11.94 -3.27 27.45
CA GLY A 256 -12.25 -4.21 28.51
C GLY A 256 -12.60 -5.61 28.00
N GLU A 257 -13.57 -6.23 28.62
CA GLU A 257 -14.02 -7.62 28.33
C GLU A 257 -14.95 -7.72 27.10
N ARG A 258 -15.33 -6.60 26.48
CA ARG A 258 -16.20 -6.62 25.31
C ARG A 258 -15.53 -7.28 24.11
N PRO A 259 -16.28 -8.05 23.29
CA PRO A 259 -15.74 -8.63 22.07
C PRO A 259 -15.14 -7.57 21.15
N ALA A 260 -14.01 -7.90 20.52
CA ALA A 260 -13.34 -7.00 19.59
C ALA A 260 -14.25 -6.60 18.42
N HIS A 261 -14.49 -5.32 18.24
CA HIS A 261 -15.26 -4.77 17.12
C HIS A 261 -14.35 -4.54 15.91
N THR A 262 -14.73 -5.13 14.78
CA THR A 262 -14.01 -4.98 13.51
C THR A 262 -14.68 -3.95 12.63
N GLY A 263 -13.99 -2.83 12.38
CA GLY A 263 -14.47 -1.71 11.57
C GLY A 263 -14.05 -1.77 10.11
N ALA A 264 -14.08 -0.60 9.44
CA ALA A 264 -13.57 -0.41 8.09
C ALA A 264 -12.04 -0.64 8.03
N ILE A 265 -11.50 -0.79 6.80
CA ILE A 265 -10.04 -0.88 6.59
C ILE A 265 -9.33 0.35 7.14
N SER A 266 -8.07 0.16 7.59
CA SER A 266 -7.28 1.21 8.24
C SER A 266 -7.01 2.41 7.32
N ARG A 267 -6.91 2.19 6.02
CA ARG A 267 -6.53 3.17 4.98
C ARG A 267 -5.16 3.85 5.22
N GLN A 268 -4.39 3.36 6.16
CA GLN A 268 -3.02 3.82 6.39
C GLN A 268 -2.07 3.28 5.32
N GLY A 269 -1.08 4.09 4.88
CA GLY A 269 -0.11 3.69 3.87
C GLY A 269 -0.49 4.08 2.44
N ALA A 270 0.00 3.35 1.42
CA ALA A 270 -0.01 3.75 0.01
C ALA A 270 -1.42 3.77 -0.63
N ALA A 271 -2.06 4.93 -0.66
CA ALA A 271 -3.41 5.10 -1.22
C ALA A 271 -3.50 4.70 -2.70
N HIS A 272 -2.48 5.06 -3.50
CA HIS A 272 -2.43 4.69 -4.92
C HIS A 272 -2.40 3.17 -5.11
N ALA A 273 -1.56 2.45 -4.34
CA ALA A 273 -1.50 0.99 -4.42
C ALA A 273 -2.84 0.33 -4.04
N ARG A 274 -3.56 0.87 -3.05
CA ARG A 274 -4.91 0.39 -2.73
C ARG A 274 -5.89 0.61 -3.89
N GLY A 275 -5.86 1.79 -4.51
CA GLY A 275 -6.72 2.10 -5.66
C GLY A 275 -6.51 1.10 -6.81
N VAL A 276 -5.27 0.88 -7.24
CA VAL A 276 -4.99 -0.07 -8.33
C VAL A 276 -5.29 -1.51 -7.95
N LEU A 277 -5.21 -1.89 -6.67
CA LEU A 277 -5.62 -3.22 -6.19
C LEU A 277 -7.15 -3.40 -6.22
N ILE A 278 -7.92 -2.37 -5.94
CA ILE A 278 -9.38 -2.40 -6.06
C ILE A 278 -9.80 -2.58 -7.52
N GLU A 279 -9.20 -1.81 -8.44
CA GLU A 279 -9.42 -1.98 -9.88
C GLU A 279 -9.01 -3.37 -10.38
N ALA A 280 -7.86 -3.86 -9.91
CA ALA A 280 -7.41 -5.22 -10.19
C ALA A 280 -8.41 -6.27 -9.66
N ALA A 281 -9.00 -6.05 -8.49
CA ALA A 281 -9.98 -6.95 -7.90
C ALA A 281 -11.28 -7.00 -8.73
N HIS A 282 -11.81 -5.85 -9.17
CA HIS A 282 -12.96 -5.81 -10.08
C HIS A 282 -12.72 -6.59 -11.37
N THR A 283 -11.50 -6.51 -11.91
CA THR A 283 -11.13 -7.24 -13.12
C THR A 283 -10.92 -8.74 -12.84
N ALA A 284 -10.27 -9.09 -11.73
CA ALA A 284 -9.95 -10.45 -11.35
C ALA A 284 -11.21 -11.33 -11.18
N VAL A 285 -12.28 -10.77 -10.62
CA VAL A 285 -13.53 -11.52 -10.35
C VAL A 285 -14.36 -11.81 -11.62
N ARG A 286 -14.02 -11.21 -12.75
CA ARG A 286 -14.63 -11.53 -14.06
C ARG A 286 -14.07 -12.84 -14.65
N THR A 287 -12.85 -13.22 -14.25
CA THR A 287 -12.22 -14.46 -14.70
C THR A 287 -12.70 -15.63 -13.82
N PRO A 288 -13.14 -16.76 -14.39
CA PRO A 288 -13.44 -17.96 -13.62
C PRO A 288 -12.26 -18.38 -12.74
N GLY A 289 -12.55 -18.99 -11.59
CA GLY A 289 -11.52 -19.51 -10.71
C GLY A 289 -11.73 -19.16 -9.24
N PRO A 290 -10.76 -19.51 -8.36
CA PRO A 290 -10.87 -19.38 -6.93
C PRO A 290 -11.14 -17.95 -6.43
N LEU A 291 -10.64 -16.91 -7.12
CA LEU A 291 -10.89 -15.52 -6.78
C LEU A 291 -12.36 -15.12 -7.00
N ARG A 292 -12.98 -15.59 -8.09
CA ARG A 292 -14.40 -15.35 -8.36
C ARG A 292 -15.27 -16.10 -7.37
N ALA A 293 -14.96 -17.36 -7.03
CA ALA A 293 -15.67 -18.11 -6.01
C ALA A 293 -15.58 -17.44 -4.63
N PHE A 294 -14.40 -16.97 -4.25
CA PHE A 294 -14.20 -16.22 -3.01
C PHE A 294 -15.04 -14.93 -2.99
N PHE A 295 -15.03 -14.17 -4.09
CA PHE A 295 -15.86 -12.96 -4.24
C PHE A 295 -17.34 -13.27 -4.05
N GLY A 296 -17.88 -14.28 -4.77
CA GLY A 296 -19.30 -14.66 -4.68
C GLY A 296 -19.71 -15.02 -3.26
N ARG A 297 -18.88 -15.78 -2.55
CA ARG A 297 -19.12 -16.13 -1.15
C ARG A 297 -19.18 -14.92 -0.21
N VAL A 298 -18.28 -13.96 -0.38
CA VAL A 298 -18.27 -12.74 0.44
C VAL A 298 -19.41 -11.81 0.06
N LYS A 299 -19.69 -11.67 -1.25
CA LYS A 299 -20.78 -10.85 -1.80
C LYS A 299 -22.14 -11.28 -1.22
N ALA A 300 -22.42 -12.58 -1.20
CA ALA A 300 -23.67 -13.12 -0.67
C ALA A 300 -23.91 -12.77 0.81
N ARG A 301 -22.85 -12.61 1.61
CA ARG A 301 -22.96 -12.34 3.06
C ARG A 301 -22.79 -10.87 3.45
N ARG A 302 -22.03 -10.10 2.68
CA ARG A 302 -21.55 -8.76 3.08
C ARG A 302 -21.71 -7.68 2.03
N GLY A 303 -22.30 -8.01 0.88
CA GLY A 303 -22.48 -7.11 -0.26
C GLY A 303 -21.22 -6.94 -1.11
N GLU A 304 -21.43 -6.34 -2.27
CA GLU A 304 -20.43 -6.25 -3.35
C GLU A 304 -19.20 -5.43 -2.98
N GLN A 305 -19.38 -4.24 -2.42
CA GLN A 305 -18.25 -3.35 -2.07
C GLN A 305 -17.28 -4.00 -1.09
N LYS A 306 -17.81 -4.67 -0.03
CA LYS A 306 -16.99 -5.39 0.94
C LYS A 306 -16.29 -6.61 0.31
N ALA A 307 -16.96 -7.27 -0.64
CA ALA A 307 -16.39 -8.41 -1.36
C ALA A 307 -15.21 -8.00 -2.25
N VAL A 308 -15.30 -6.88 -2.97
CA VAL A 308 -14.19 -6.34 -3.77
C VAL A 308 -12.98 -6.03 -2.89
N VAL A 309 -13.18 -5.36 -1.75
CA VAL A 309 -12.09 -5.05 -0.80
C VAL A 309 -11.47 -6.34 -0.24
N ALA A 310 -12.28 -7.36 0.03
CA ALA A 310 -11.78 -8.66 0.48
C ALA A 310 -10.93 -9.36 -0.61
N VAL A 311 -11.34 -9.27 -1.88
CA VAL A 311 -10.53 -9.75 -3.01
C VAL A 311 -9.24 -8.95 -3.14
N ALA A 312 -9.27 -7.62 -3.06
CA ALA A 312 -8.06 -6.79 -3.08
C ALA A 312 -7.07 -7.20 -1.98
N ARG A 313 -7.55 -7.46 -0.77
CA ARG A 313 -6.74 -8.02 0.32
C ARG A 313 -6.16 -9.40 -0.05
N LYS A 314 -6.95 -10.26 -0.70
CA LYS A 314 -6.47 -11.59 -1.16
C LYS A 314 -5.40 -11.45 -2.24
N LEU A 315 -5.53 -10.46 -3.15
CA LEU A 315 -4.49 -10.15 -4.14
C LEU A 315 -3.15 -9.76 -3.47
N VAL A 316 -3.18 -9.01 -2.36
CA VAL A 316 -1.96 -8.69 -1.59
C VAL A 316 -1.33 -9.95 -0.99
N VAL A 317 -2.14 -10.85 -0.44
CA VAL A 317 -1.65 -12.13 0.09
C VAL A 317 -1.00 -12.96 -1.03
N LEU A 318 -1.64 -13.05 -2.20
CA LEU A 318 -1.07 -13.71 -3.37
C LEU A 318 0.24 -13.03 -3.80
N THR A 319 0.27 -11.72 -3.92
CA THR A 319 1.48 -10.94 -4.24
C THR A 319 2.64 -11.32 -3.32
N TRP A 320 2.40 -11.39 -2.01
CA TRP A 320 3.42 -11.81 -1.05
C TRP A 320 3.94 -13.23 -1.34
N HIS A 321 3.04 -14.19 -1.55
CA HIS A 321 3.43 -15.59 -1.82
C HIS A 321 4.19 -15.74 -3.14
N LEU A 322 3.75 -15.08 -4.21
CA LEU A 322 4.40 -15.16 -5.51
C LEU A 322 5.81 -14.55 -5.48
N LEU A 323 5.95 -13.40 -4.85
CA LEU A 323 7.25 -12.73 -4.73
C LEU A 323 8.22 -13.47 -3.80
N SER A 324 7.71 -14.08 -2.70
CA SER A 324 8.54 -14.82 -1.74
C SER A 324 8.99 -16.19 -2.26
N ARG A 325 8.19 -16.82 -3.15
CA ARG A 325 8.49 -18.16 -3.69
C ARG A 325 9.13 -18.11 -5.07
N GLY A 326 9.01 -16.99 -5.79
CA GLY A 326 9.43 -16.91 -7.19
C GLY A 326 8.53 -17.68 -8.17
N GLU A 327 7.31 -18.04 -7.77
CA GLU A 327 6.40 -18.88 -8.54
C GLU A 327 5.22 -18.06 -9.09
N PRO A 328 4.76 -18.33 -10.34
CA PRO A 328 3.58 -17.66 -10.88
C PRO A 328 2.29 -18.15 -10.21
N TYR A 329 1.21 -17.41 -10.40
CA TYR A 329 -0.10 -17.81 -9.90
C TYR A 329 -0.55 -19.13 -10.54
N ARG A 330 -0.82 -20.14 -9.73
CA ARG A 330 -1.16 -21.51 -10.17
C ARG A 330 -2.31 -21.56 -11.17
N TRP A 331 -3.30 -20.70 -11.04
CA TRP A 331 -4.50 -20.65 -11.88
C TRP A 331 -4.41 -19.48 -12.88
N ALA A 332 -3.24 -19.23 -13.41
CA ALA A 332 -3.02 -18.20 -14.42
C ALA A 332 -3.50 -18.67 -15.78
N PRO A 333 -4.48 -17.98 -16.43
CA PRO A 333 -4.86 -18.32 -17.80
C PRO A 333 -3.70 -17.99 -18.74
N ALA A 334 -3.15 -18.98 -19.44
CA ALA A 334 -1.97 -18.78 -20.30
C ALA A 334 -2.25 -17.80 -21.44
N THR A 335 -3.47 -17.82 -22.01
CA THR A 335 -3.90 -16.84 -23.03
C THR A 335 -3.92 -15.41 -22.48
N LEU A 336 -4.42 -15.21 -21.27
CA LEU A 336 -4.44 -13.89 -20.63
C LEU A 336 -3.04 -13.38 -20.33
N VAL A 337 -2.17 -14.24 -19.76
CA VAL A 337 -0.77 -13.89 -19.47
C VAL A 337 -0.03 -13.48 -20.73
N ARG A 338 -0.21 -14.24 -21.83
CA ARG A 338 0.37 -13.94 -23.14
C ARG A 338 -0.13 -12.60 -23.70
N THR A 339 -1.43 -12.33 -23.57
CA THR A 339 -2.03 -11.07 -24.01
C THR A 339 -1.43 -9.89 -23.25
N LYS A 340 -1.30 -10.00 -21.91
CA LYS A 340 -0.68 -8.97 -21.07
C LYS A 340 0.80 -8.75 -21.43
N ARG A 341 1.55 -9.83 -21.65
CA ARG A 341 2.96 -9.75 -22.05
C ARG A 341 3.11 -9.04 -23.40
N ARG A 342 2.31 -9.39 -24.41
CA ARG A 342 2.29 -8.72 -25.71
C ARG A 342 1.93 -7.24 -25.60
N ALA A 343 1.01 -6.88 -24.70
CA ALA A 343 0.68 -5.48 -24.45
C ALA A 343 1.88 -4.73 -23.84
N LEU A 344 2.61 -5.35 -22.92
CA LEU A 344 3.81 -4.82 -22.32
C LEU A 344 4.94 -4.65 -23.36
N GLU A 345 5.16 -5.66 -24.20
CA GLU A 345 6.15 -5.63 -25.29
C GLU A 345 5.85 -4.48 -26.27
N ARG A 346 4.58 -4.31 -26.68
CA ARG A 346 4.17 -3.18 -27.54
C ARG A 346 4.39 -1.82 -26.87
N ALA A 347 4.05 -1.70 -25.60
CA ALA A 347 4.29 -0.46 -24.85
C ALA A 347 5.79 -0.14 -24.75
N ALA A 348 6.66 -1.15 -24.68
CA ALA A 348 8.10 -1.01 -24.70
C ALA A 348 8.70 -0.72 -26.10
N GLY A 349 7.86 -0.66 -27.14
CA GLY A 349 8.30 -0.43 -28.51
C GLY A 349 8.82 -1.68 -29.23
N ILE A 350 8.60 -2.89 -28.67
CA ILE A 350 9.04 -4.14 -29.31
C ILE A 350 8.01 -4.53 -30.38
N PRO A 351 8.43 -4.71 -31.63
CA PRO A 351 7.54 -5.09 -32.71
C PRO A 351 6.90 -6.47 -32.48
N ALA A 352 5.65 -6.61 -32.91
CA ALA A 352 4.93 -7.86 -32.77
C ALA A 352 5.62 -8.98 -33.56
N ARG A 353 6.18 -9.98 -32.88
CA ARG A 353 6.64 -11.21 -33.53
C ARG A 353 5.43 -12.05 -33.92
N ARG A 354 5.32 -12.43 -35.21
CA ARG A 354 4.41 -13.47 -35.65
C ARG A 354 4.92 -14.82 -35.13
N THR A 355 4.55 -15.18 -33.93
CA THR A 355 4.83 -16.53 -33.41
C THR A 355 3.77 -17.45 -33.94
N ARG A 356 4.12 -18.31 -34.90
CA ARG A 356 3.30 -19.50 -35.22
C ARG A 356 3.27 -20.34 -33.94
N ILE A 357 2.11 -20.41 -33.32
CA ILE A 357 1.90 -21.32 -32.18
C ILE A 357 1.65 -22.68 -32.84
N GLY A 358 2.67 -23.54 -32.85
CA GLY A 358 2.53 -24.92 -33.23
C GLY A 358 1.53 -25.62 -32.30
N GLY A 359 0.59 -26.34 -32.84
CA GLY A 359 -0.41 -27.11 -32.09
C GLY A 359 -1.69 -27.27 -32.92
N SER A 360 -2.35 -28.43 -32.79
CA SER A 360 -3.55 -28.83 -33.53
C SER A 360 -4.80 -28.01 -33.15
N LEU A 361 -4.80 -27.33 -31.99
CA LEU A 361 -5.95 -26.61 -31.48
C LEU A 361 -6.02 -25.16 -31.99
N SER A 362 -7.19 -24.70 -32.35
CA SER A 362 -7.48 -23.31 -32.67
C SER A 362 -7.35 -22.41 -31.41
N ALA A 363 -7.25 -21.09 -31.61
CA ALA A 363 -7.21 -20.14 -30.50
C ALA A 363 -8.48 -20.22 -29.62
N ARG A 364 -9.63 -20.49 -30.22
CA ARG A 364 -10.93 -20.64 -29.56
C ARG A 364 -10.98 -21.90 -28.69
N GLU A 365 -10.51 -23.04 -29.21
CA GLU A 365 -10.46 -24.30 -28.46
C GLU A 365 -9.53 -24.20 -27.25
N ARG A 366 -8.34 -23.61 -27.40
CA ARG A 366 -7.43 -23.36 -26.29
C ARG A 366 -8.07 -22.50 -25.19
N GLN A 367 -8.79 -21.44 -25.58
CA GLN A 367 -9.48 -20.57 -24.61
C GLN A 367 -10.64 -21.32 -23.94
N GLN A 368 -11.35 -22.20 -24.62
CA GLN A 368 -12.40 -23.03 -24.03
C GLN A 368 -11.83 -24.03 -23.02
N GLN A 369 -10.72 -24.70 -23.35
CA GLN A 369 -10.05 -25.62 -22.42
C GLN A 369 -9.54 -24.90 -21.17
N GLU A 370 -8.88 -23.74 -21.33
CA GLU A 370 -8.46 -22.92 -20.17
C GLU A 370 -9.66 -22.54 -19.30
N ARG A 371 -10.77 -22.15 -19.92
CA ARG A 371 -11.98 -21.78 -19.19
C ARG A 371 -12.56 -22.97 -18.41
N ALA A 372 -12.58 -24.15 -18.98
CA ALA A 372 -13.03 -25.37 -18.32
C ALA A 372 -12.16 -25.72 -17.09
N ILE A 373 -10.83 -25.65 -17.22
CA ILE A 373 -9.89 -25.87 -16.12
C ILE A 373 -10.14 -24.87 -14.98
N LEU A 374 -10.34 -23.60 -15.31
CA LEU A 374 -10.58 -22.56 -14.33
C LEU A 374 -11.95 -22.68 -13.64
N GLN A 375 -12.97 -23.16 -14.37
CA GLN A 375 -14.28 -23.48 -13.79
C GLN A 375 -14.19 -24.68 -12.85
N GLY A 376 -13.42 -25.71 -13.20
CA GLY A 376 -13.11 -26.83 -12.30
C GLY A 376 -12.40 -26.37 -11.01
N ALA A 377 -11.41 -25.49 -11.13
CA ALA A 377 -10.73 -24.91 -9.97
C ALA A 377 -11.67 -24.06 -9.09
N GLU A 378 -12.63 -23.38 -9.69
CA GLU A 378 -13.66 -22.62 -8.99
C GLU A 378 -14.60 -23.54 -8.21
N ALA A 379 -15.04 -24.65 -8.80
CA ALA A 379 -15.87 -25.65 -8.15
C ALA A 379 -15.13 -26.31 -6.97
N ALA A 380 -13.92 -26.80 -7.20
CA ALA A 380 -13.07 -27.38 -6.16
C ALA A 380 -12.82 -26.41 -4.96
N TYR A 381 -12.68 -25.12 -5.24
CA TYR A 381 -12.58 -24.13 -4.13
C TYR A 381 -13.87 -24.03 -3.33
N ARG A 382 -15.04 -24.08 -3.98
CA ARG A 382 -16.34 -24.04 -3.29
C ARG A 382 -16.52 -25.26 -2.39
N GLU A 383 -16.22 -26.45 -2.89
CA GLU A 383 -16.27 -27.69 -2.15
C GLU A 383 -15.34 -27.70 -0.95
N LEU A 384 -14.09 -27.25 -1.13
CA LEU A 384 -13.11 -27.14 -0.03
C LEU A 384 -13.62 -26.22 1.09
N VAL A 385 -14.28 -25.11 0.72
CA VAL A 385 -14.82 -24.15 1.69
C VAL A 385 -16.03 -24.74 2.42
N SER A 386 -16.92 -25.46 1.70
CA SER A 386 -18.06 -26.16 2.29
C SER A 386 -17.60 -27.20 3.31
N ALA A 387 -16.72 -28.11 2.92
CA ALA A 387 -16.17 -29.14 3.78
C ALA A 387 -15.47 -28.57 5.05
N ARG A 388 -14.77 -27.43 4.90
CA ARG A 388 -14.17 -26.76 6.07
C ARG A 388 -15.21 -26.18 7.02
N ARG A 389 -16.31 -25.67 6.49
CA ARG A 389 -17.40 -25.14 7.30
C ARG A 389 -18.10 -26.25 8.06
N GLU A 390 -18.43 -27.34 7.39
CA GLU A 390 -19.05 -28.53 7.99
C GLU A 390 -18.20 -29.09 9.14
N ARG A 391 -16.87 -29.18 8.94
CA ARG A 391 -15.94 -29.62 10.00
C ARG A 391 -15.90 -28.62 11.19
N ALA A 392 -15.98 -27.33 10.93
CA ALA A 392 -15.98 -26.33 12.00
C ALA A 392 -17.30 -26.35 12.78
N ASP A 393 -18.42 -26.53 12.09
CA ASP A 393 -19.75 -26.64 12.70
C ASP A 393 -19.87 -27.94 13.52
N ALA A 394 -19.32 -29.06 13.01
CA ALA A 394 -19.24 -30.33 13.73
C ALA A 394 -18.36 -30.23 15.00
N ALA A 395 -17.18 -29.60 14.91
CA ALA A 395 -16.31 -29.39 16.07
C ALA A 395 -16.95 -28.46 17.11
N ALA A 396 -17.76 -27.47 16.71
CA ALA A 396 -18.50 -26.61 17.62
C ALA A 396 -19.67 -27.34 18.30
N ALA A 397 -20.27 -28.32 17.64
CA ALA A 397 -21.31 -29.16 18.21
C ALA A 397 -20.76 -30.13 19.28
N THR A 398 -19.64 -30.79 18.97
CA THR A 398 -18.97 -31.72 19.91
C THR A 398 -18.38 -31.01 21.14
N GLY A 399 -17.89 -29.76 21.00
CA GLY A 399 -17.36 -28.96 22.12
C GLY A 399 -18.45 -28.44 23.09
N ARG A 400 -19.71 -28.40 22.69
CA ARG A 400 -20.84 -28.01 23.57
C ARG A 400 -21.29 -29.18 24.46
N ASP A 401 -21.13 -30.41 24.05
CA ASP A 401 -21.52 -31.59 24.83
C ASP A 401 -20.56 -31.85 26.00
N ASP A 402 -19.29 -31.39 25.90
CA ASP A 402 -18.29 -31.57 26.95
C ASP A 402 -18.36 -30.51 28.07
N GLU A 403 -18.96 -29.32 27.82
CA GLU A 403 -19.24 -28.32 28.87
C GLU A 403 -20.48 -28.68 29.74
N GLY A 404 -21.35 -29.59 29.27
CA GLY A 404 -22.53 -30.04 29.98
C GLY A 404 -22.27 -31.08 31.07
N GLN A 405 -21.12 -31.74 31.07
CA GLN A 405 -20.78 -32.87 32.00
C GLN A 405 -19.70 -32.54 33.03
N ARG A 406 -19.38 -31.31 33.32
CA ARG A 406 -18.54 -31.01 34.49
C ARG A 406 -19.37 -31.20 35.77
N PRO A 407 -18.97 -32.15 36.64
CA PRO A 407 -19.69 -32.36 37.91
C PRO A 407 -19.54 -31.12 38.78
N LYS A 408 -20.67 -30.59 39.26
CA LYS A 408 -20.73 -29.55 40.30
C LYS A 408 -19.97 -30.06 41.53
N MET A 409 -18.73 -29.73 41.71
CA MET A 409 -18.00 -29.91 42.97
C MET A 409 -18.65 -28.99 44.01
N ARG A 410 -19.38 -29.65 44.91
CA ARG A 410 -19.89 -29.02 46.13
C ARG A 410 -18.73 -28.62 47.03
N GLY A 411 -18.89 -27.45 47.57
CA GLY A 411 -18.22 -26.75 48.61
C GLY A 411 -17.08 -27.44 49.36
N GLY A 412 -15.90 -26.91 49.25
CA GLY A 412 -14.77 -27.11 50.14
C GLY A 412 -14.34 -25.76 50.74
N ALA A 413 -14.15 -25.74 52.04
CA ALA A 413 -13.97 -24.61 52.94
C ALA A 413 -12.87 -23.59 52.54
N PRO A 414 -12.94 -22.38 53.08
CA PRO A 414 -11.95 -21.33 52.74
C PRO A 414 -10.63 -21.60 53.43
N SER A 415 -9.53 -21.63 52.65
CA SER A 415 -8.15 -21.69 53.15
C SER A 415 -7.73 -20.34 53.75
N PRO A 416 -6.86 -20.32 54.78
CA PRO A 416 -6.59 -19.17 55.62
C PRO A 416 -5.71 -18.13 54.91
N ARG A 417 -6.04 -16.90 55.14
CA ARG A 417 -5.26 -15.71 54.77
C ARG A 417 -3.92 -15.71 55.48
N LEU A 418 -2.82 -15.79 54.76
CA LEU A 418 -1.50 -15.42 55.23
C LEU A 418 -1.42 -13.89 55.33
N ARG A 419 -1.50 -13.37 56.57
CA ARG A 419 -1.11 -12.04 56.93
C ARG A 419 0.41 -12.06 57.07
N SER A 420 1.14 -11.36 56.20
CA SER A 420 2.53 -10.94 56.47
C SER A 420 2.52 -9.56 57.02
N SER A 421 2.81 -9.48 58.30
CA SER A 421 3.16 -8.29 59.05
C SER A 421 4.51 -7.76 58.64
N LEU A 422 4.58 -6.48 58.26
CA LEU A 422 5.77 -5.67 58.39
C LEU A 422 5.36 -4.38 59.09
N ARG A 423 5.49 -4.40 60.41
CA ARG A 423 5.59 -3.21 61.29
C ARG A 423 7.05 -2.95 61.59
N GLY A 424 7.39 -1.69 61.60
CA GLY A 424 8.39 -1.10 62.48
C GLY A 424 9.69 -0.75 61.78
N GLN A 425 10.01 0.52 61.57
CA GLN A 425 10.49 1.38 62.65
C GLN A 425 10.50 2.85 62.20
N ALA A 426 9.86 3.65 62.97
CA ALA A 426 10.07 5.08 63.00
C ALA A 426 11.13 5.39 64.10
N ALA A 427 12.04 6.29 63.79
CA ALA A 427 12.77 7.15 64.74
C ALA A 427 13.38 8.28 63.90
N SER A 428 12.89 9.48 63.98
CA SER A 428 13.18 10.56 64.93
C SER A 428 14.49 11.31 64.59
N GLY A 429 14.31 12.61 64.47
CA GLY A 429 15.35 13.66 64.53
C GLY A 429 15.40 14.44 63.23
N GLY A 430 15.08 15.70 63.05
CA GLY A 430 15.14 16.83 63.98
C GLY A 430 15.89 17.91 63.27
N GLU A 431 15.22 19.02 63.04
CA GLU A 431 15.72 20.42 62.92
C GLU A 431 17.11 20.67 62.29
N ALA A 432 17.16 21.32 61.16
CA ALA A 432 17.62 22.70 60.98
C ALA A 432 17.40 23.11 59.50
#